data_3546b61faf845a5416f5e43f4b1a0878
#
_entry.id   3546b61faf845a5416f5e43f4b1a0878
#
_cell.length_a   1.000
_cell.length_b   1.000
_cell.length_c   1.000
_cell.angle_alpha   90.00
_cell.angle_beta   90.00
_cell.angle_gamma   90.00
#
_symmetry.space_group_name_H-M   'P 1'
#
loop_
_entity.id
_entity.type
_entity.pdbx_description
1 polymer ?
#
loop_
_entity_poly.entity_id
_entity_poly.type
_entity_poly.pdbx_seq_one_letter_code
_entity_poly.pdbx_strand_id
1 'polypeptide(L)'
;MIDPSIWPRKAFPLPFEISIDAGAYLCNETYYRTLEALISSPHHNRALPNPALFLHLPSEESIDLSVAREFVETTVAFMLHPTPFQPVDVVAGCILNVEGEHMLARRSAGQDQHGTWEFPGGKIETDESWCNALIREFEEELSLRVRPFHPLGTWVHTRNDVSLMIHLIACELTSPSATPVLHVHDRCIWKRGGEGDELEWTGRDGEMDAHLAPSD
;
A
#
# COMPACT_ATOMS: atom_id res chain seq x y z
N MET A 1 5.00 6.24 -12.51
CA MET A 1 5.36 4.80 -12.53
C MET A 1 4.08 4.02 -12.68
N ILE A 2 4.01 3.00 -13.54
CA ILE A 2 2.83 2.14 -13.61
C ILE A 2 2.90 1.21 -12.42
N ASP A 3 1.85 1.21 -11.60
CA ASP A 3 1.72 0.29 -10.49
C ASP A 3 0.59 -0.73 -10.77
N PRO A 4 0.95 -1.97 -11.12
CA PRO A 4 -0.05 -3.00 -11.37
C PRO A 4 -0.86 -3.41 -10.14
N SER A 5 -0.44 -3.03 -8.93
CA SER A 5 -1.15 -3.38 -7.70
C SER A 5 -2.54 -2.75 -7.61
N ILE A 6 -2.71 -1.59 -8.27
CA ILE A 6 -3.98 -0.85 -8.31
C ILE A 6 -4.93 -1.33 -9.41
N TRP A 7 -4.50 -2.24 -10.27
CA TRP A 7 -5.34 -2.70 -11.37
C TRP A 7 -6.51 -3.57 -10.86
N PRO A 8 -7.72 -3.36 -11.41
CA PRO A 8 -8.89 -4.12 -10.99
C PRO A 8 -8.74 -5.60 -11.36
N ARG A 9 -8.51 -6.44 -10.36
CA ARG A 9 -8.28 -7.90 -10.54
C ARG A 9 -9.37 -8.57 -11.37
N LYS A 10 -10.62 -8.11 -11.25
CA LYS A 10 -11.77 -8.64 -12.00
C LYS A 10 -11.76 -8.33 -13.50
N ALA A 11 -10.95 -7.38 -13.95
CA ALA A 11 -10.81 -7.06 -15.36
C ALA A 11 -9.92 -8.06 -16.12
N PHE A 12 -9.19 -8.90 -15.40
CA PHE A 12 -8.27 -9.88 -15.97
C PHE A 12 -8.90 -11.26 -16.04
N PRO A 13 -8.65 -11.99 -17.14
CA PRO A 13 -9.20 -13.35 -17.31
C PRO A 13 -8.58 -14.40 -16.37
N LEU A 14 -7.44 -14.06 -15.78
CA LEU A 14 -6.71 -14.92 -14.85
C LEU A 14 -6.31 -14.13 -13.59
N PRO A 15 -6.21 -14.80 -12.43
CA PRO A 15 -5.58 -14.21 -11.26
C PRO A 15 -4.10 -13.94 -11.54
N PHE A 16 -3.58 -12.84 -11.01
CA PHE A 16 -2.15 -12.52 -11.10
C PHE A 16 -1.61 -12.06 -9.76
N GLU A 17 -0.31 -12.26 -9.58
CA GLU A 17 0.46 -11.78 -8.45
C GLU A 17 1.51 -10.78 -8.95
N ILE A 18 1.88 -9.84 -8.08
CA ILE A 18 2.95 -8.90 -8.35
C ILE A 18 4.15 -9.37 -7.56
N SER A 19 5.24 -9.65 -8.25
CA SER A 19 6.52 -9.98 -7.64
C SER A 19 7.50 -8.83 -7.84
N ILE A 20 8.23 -8.50 -6.80
CA ILE A 20 9.39 -7.59 -6.85
C ILE A 20 10.69 -8.35 -7.10
N ASP A 21 10.64 -9.68 -7.13
CA ASP A 21 11.78 -10.57 -7.40
C ASP A 21 11.54 -11.33 -8.71
N ALA A 22 12.35 -11.03 -9.71
CA ALA A 22 12.35 -11.73 -10.99
C ALA A 22 13.15 -13.05 -10.96
N GLY A 23 13.70 -13.42 -9.80
CA GLY A 23 14.54 -14.61 -9.63
C GLY A 23 15.91 -14.49 -10.28
N ALA A 24 16.68 -15.60 -10.28
CA ALA A 24 18.05 -15.67 -10.81
C ALA A 24 18.13 -16.25 -12.24
N TYR A 25 17.07 -16.14 -13.02
CA TYR A 25 16.96 -16.74 -14.35
C TYR A 25 17.14 -15.72 -15.48
N LEU A 26 17.17 -16.23 -16.71
CA LEU A 26 17.25 -15.45 -17.96
C LEU A 26 16.20 -14.33 -18.04
N CYS A 27 15.05 -14.55 -17.45
CA CYS A 27 13.96 -13.56 -17.35
C CYS A 27 14.40 -12.27 -16.64
N ASN A 28 15.15 -12.39 -15.57
CA ASN A 28 15.68 -11.24 -14.83
C ASN A 28 16.69 -10.45 -15.68
N GLU A 29 17.59 -11.13 -16.36
CA GLU A 29 18.55 -10.49 -17.27
C GLU A 29 17.84 -9.78 -18.42
N THR A 30 16.82 -10.39 -19.00
CA THR A 30 16.01 -9.80 -20.07
C THR A 30 15.31 -8.53 -19.60
N TYR A 31 14.70 -8.55 -18.41
CA TYR A 31 14.06 -7.37 -17.82
C TYR A 31 15.07 -6.26 -17.52
N TYR A 32 16.21 -6.59 -16.93
CA TYR A 32 17.29 -5.63 -16.67
C TYR A 32 17.79 -4.96 -17.96
N ARG A 33 18.09 -5.74 -19.00
CA ARG A 33 18.54 -5.22 -20.30
C ARG A 33 17.48 -4.33 -20.96
N THR A 34 16.20 -4.66 -20.80
CA THR A 34 15.09 -3.83 -21.29
C THR A 34 15.05 -2.47 -20.57
N LEU A 35 15.18 -2.46 -19.27
CA LEU A 35 15.24 -1.23 -18.48
C LEU A 35 16.47 -0.38 -18.84
N GLU A 36 17.64 -1.00 -18.98
CA GLU A 36 18.88 -0.33 -19.40
C GLU A 36 18.72 0.32 -20.80
N ALA A 37 18.15 -0.41 -21.76
CA ALA A 37 17.90 0.10 -23.10
C ALA A 37 16.89 1.26 -23.08
N LEU A 38 15.84 1.19 -22.26
CA LEU A 38 14.86 2.28 -22.12
C LEU A 38 15.49 3.54 -21.52
N ILE A 39 16.32 3.39 -20.46
CA ILE A 39 17.01 4.52 -19.82
C ILE A 39 18.03 5.16 -20.77
N SER A 40 18.71 4.36 -21.57
CA SER A 40 19.73 4.79 -22.53
C SER A 40 19.14 5.31 -23.84
N SER A 41 17.83 5.20 -24.06
CA SER A 41 17.16 5.64 -25.26
C SER A 41 17.23 7.17 -25.40
N PRO A 42 17.56 7.69 -26.60
CA PRO A 42 17.53 9.13 -26.86
C PRO A 42 16.13 9.75 -26.74
N HIS A 43 15.09 8.91 -26.75
CA HIS A 43 13.70 9.31 -26.55
C HIS A 43 13.26 9.22 -25.08
N HIS A 44 14.19 8.88 -24.17
CA HIS A 44 13.88 8.80 -22.74
C HIS A 44 13.52 10.20 -22.21
N ASN A 45 12.26 10.38 -21.88
CA ASN A 45 11.79 11.58 -21.17
C ASN A 45 11.86 11.33 -19.65
N ARG A 46 12.80 12.00 -18.97
CA ARG A 46 12.97 11.88 -17.53
C ARG A 46 11.75 12.36 -16.73
N ALA A 47 10.92 13.22 -17.33
CA ALA A 47 9.69 13.71 -16.69
C ALA A 47 8.52 12.70 -16.82
N LEU A 48 8.59 11.81 -17.84
CA LEU A 48 7.61 10.75 -18.07
C LEU A 48 8.38 9.45 -18.29
N PRO A 49 8.67 8.69 -17.24
CA PRO A 49 9.40 7.44 -17.39
C PRO A 49 8.66 6.49 -18.34
N ASN A 50 9.38 5.91 -19.29
CA ASN A 50 8.81 4.90 -20.17
C ASN A 50 8.33 3.72 -19.32
N PRO A 51 7.06 3.33 -19.42
CA PRO A 51 6.54 2.20 -18.68
C PRO A 51 7.18 0.90 -19.20
N ALA A 52 7.67 0.09 -18.29
CA ALA A 52 8.11 -1.28 -18.59
C ALA A 52 7.53 -2.22 -17.54
N LEU A 53 6.97 -3.31 -18.01
CA LEU A 53 6.44 -4.38 -17.18
C LEU A 53 6.91 -5.70 -17.76
N PHE A 54 7.39 -6.57 -16.88
CA PHE A 54 7.69 -7.95 -17.25
C PHE A 54 6.51 -8.85 -16.85
N LEU A 55 6.02 -9.63 -17.81
CA LEU A 55 4.95 -10.58 -17.59
C LEU A 55 5.49 -11.99 -17.65
N HIS A 56 5.27 -12.77 -16.60
CA HIS A 56 5.52 -14.20 -16.60
C HIS A 56 4.19 -14.94 -16.75
N LEU A 57 3.97 -15.52 -17.91
CA LEU A 57 2.77 -16.30 -18.18
C LEU A 57 3.01 -17.77 -17.91
N PRO A 58 1.99 -18.53 -17.49
CA PRO A 58 2.04 -19.96 -17.43
C PRO A 58 2.37 -20.59 -18.80
N SER A 59 2.85 -21.83 -18.82
CA SER A 59 3.11 -22.54 -20.07
C SER A 59 1.80 -22.80 -20.85
N GLU A 60 1.92 -22.99 -22.16
CA GLU A 60 0.79 -23.33 -23.03
C GLU A 60 0.11 -24.66 -22.66
N GLU A 61 0.78 -25.53 -21.91
CA GLU A 61 0.19 -26.73 -21.34
C GLU A 61 -0.73 -26.44 -20.16
N SER A 62 -0.58 -25.27 -19.53
CA SER A 62 -1.29 -24.89 -18.30
C SER A 62 -2.47 -23.95 -18.55
N ILE A 63 -2.44 -23.18 -19.63
CA ILE A 63 -3.52 -22.24 -20.00
C ILE A 63 -3.76 -22.25 -21.51
N ASP A 64 -5.01 -21.94 -21.88
CA ASP A 64 -5.35 -21.72 -23.27
C ASP A 64 -4.69 -20.45 -23.83
N LEU A 65 -4.19 -20.51 -25.06
CA LEU A 65 -3.51 -19.39 -25.72
C LEU A 65 -4.43 -18.15 -25.87
N SER A 66 -5.72 -18.36 -26.04
CA SER A 66 -6.69 -17.25 -26.13
C SER A 66 -6.79 -16.50 -24.81
N VAL A 67 -6.77 -17.20 -23.69
CA VAL A 67 -6.79 -16.61 -22.34
C VAL A 67 -5.49 -15.87 -22.05
N ALA A 68 -4.35 -16.45 -22.43
CA ALA A 68 -3.05 -15.78 -22.30
C ALA A 68 -3.01 -14.49 -23.12
N ARG A 69 -3.51 -14.53 -24.35
CA ARG A 69 -3.59 -13.36 -25.22
C ARG A 69 -4.49 -12.27 -24.63
N GLU A 70 -5.68 -12.62 -24.16
CA GLU A 70 -6.61 -11.67 -23.51
C GLU A 70 -5.97 -11.02 -22.29
N PHE A 71 -5.21 -11.80 -21.50
CA PHE A 71 -4.45 -11.27 -20.36
C PHE A 71 -3.41 -10.22 -20.78
N VAL A 72 -2.65 -10.52 -21.84
CA VAL A 72 -1.64 -9.58 -22.37
C VAL A 72 -2.32 -8.32 -22.94
N GLU A 73 -3.37 -8.46 -23.74
CA GLU A 73 -4.13 -7.34 -24.32
C GLU A 73 -4.71 -6.43 -23.20
N THR A 74 -5.27 -7.02 -22.17
CA THR A 74 -5.79 -6.30 -21.00
C THR A 74 -4.64 -5.56 -20.28
N THR A 75 -3.52 -6.22 -20.07
CA THR A 75 -2.33 -5.59 -19.46
C THR A 75 -1.85 -4.39 -20.25
N VAL A 76 -1.72 -4.53 -21.59
CA VAL A 76 -1.31 -3.46 -22.48
C VAL A 76 -2.31 -2.31 -22.46
N ALA A 77 -3.62 -2.62 -22.45
CA ALA A 77 -4.66 -1.60 -22.35
C ALA A 77 -4.53 -0.77 -21.05
N PHE A 78 -4.27 -1.41 -19.91
CA PHE A 78 -4.04 -0.70 -18.65
C PHE A 78 -2.71 0.07 -18.63
N MET A 79 -1.69 -0.38 -19.34
CA MET A 79 -0.43 0.35 -19.48
C MET A 79 -0.57 1.60 -20.35
N LEU A 80 -1.31 1.51 -21.45
CA LEU A 80 -1.46 2.61 -22.42
C LEU A 80 -2.55 3.61 -22.03
N HIS A 81 -3.57 3.12 -21.35
CA HIS A 81 -4.68 3.90 -20.86
C HIS A 81 -4.78 3.64 -19.35
N PRO A 82 -3.81 4.18 -18.57
CA PRO A 82 -3.99 4.18 -17.13
C PRO A 82 -5.36 4.82 -16.90
N THR A 83 -6.28 4.03 -16.35
CA THR A 83 -7.62 4.52 -16.04
C THR A 83 -7.45 5.86 -15.32
N PRO A 84 -8.42 6.80 -15.39
CA PRO A 84 -8.38 8.05 -14.63
C PRO A 84 -8.35 7.84 -13.12
N PHE A 85 -8.06 6.63 -12.71
CA PHE A 85 -7.91 6.14 -11.37
C PHE A 85 -6.53 6.60 -10.87
N GLN A 86 -6.45 7.84 -10.41
CA GLN A 86 -5.35 8.22 -9.55
C GLN A 86 -5.68 7.67 -8.17
N PRO A 87 -4.91 6.69 -7.66
CA PRO A 87 -5.10 6.26 -6.30
C PRO A 87 -4.89 7.46 -5.38
N VAL A 88 -5.71 7.55 -4.36
CA VAL A 88 -5.48 8.51 -3.30
C VAL A 88 -4.43 7.91 -2.38
N ASP A 89 -3.28 8.56 -2.28
CA ASP A 89 -2.25 8.17 -1.35
C ASP A 89 -2.68 8.46 0.10
N VAL A 90 -2.49 7.48 0.96
CA VAL A 90 -2.84 7.52 2.38
C VAL A 90 -1.64 7.06 3.19
N VAL A 91 -1.32 7.74 4.26
CA VAL A 91 -0.34 7.30 5.25
C VAL A 91 -1.03 6.71 6.46
N ALA A 92 -0.47 5.65 7.01
CA ALA A 92 -0.89 5.03 8.26
C ALA A 92 0.33 4.86 9.17
N GLY A 93 0.21 5.16 10.45
CA GLY A 93 1.33 5.17 11.38
C GLY A 93 1.35 3.97 12.32
N CYS A 94 2.44 3.23 12.30
CA CYS A 94 2.73 2.17 13.27
C CYS A 94 3.67 2.72 14.36
N ILE A 95 3.11 3.07 15.52
CA ILE A 95 3.89 3.39 16.72
C ILE A 95 4.11 2.11 17.49
N LEU A 96 5.36 1.79 17.82
CA LEU A 96 5.71 0.66 18.68
C LEU A 96 6.07 1.14 20.08
N ASN A 97 5.56 0.44 21.09
CA ASN A 97 6.02 0.58 22.47
C ASN A 97 7.22 -0.33 22.77
N VAL A 98 7.75 -0.26 23.97
CA VAL A 98 8.92 -1.04 24.39
C VAL A 98 8.62 -2.54 24.53
N GLU A 99 7.35 -2.92 24.62
CA GLU A 99 6.86 -4.30 24.65
C GLU A 99 6.69 -4.91 23.26
N GLY A 100 6.92 -4.10 22.19
CA GLY A 100 6.73 -4.51 20.81
C GLY A 100 5.27 -4.55 20.37
N GLU A 101 4.39 -3.84 21.09
CA GLU A 101 3.01 -3.65 20.70
C GLU A 101 2.85 -2.37 19.89
N HIS A 102 1.94 -2.37 18.93
CA HIS A 102 1.60 -1.18 18.15
C HIS A 102 0.26 -0.59 18.60
N MET A 103 0.15 0.72 18.40
CA MET A 103 -1.06 1.46 18.74
C MET A 103 -2.08 1.37 17.61
N LEU A 104 -3.32 1.03 17.98
CA LEU A 104 -4.49 1.11 17.12
C LEU A 104 -5.50 2.09 17.69
N ALA A 105 -6.28 2.71 16.82
CA ALA A 105 -7.36 3.61 17.19
C ALA A 105 -8.69 3.11 16.63
N ARG A 106 -9.79 3.33 17.36
CA ARG A 106 -11.13 2.95 16.95
C ARG A 106 -11.90 4.19 16.48
N ARG A 107 -12.48 4.10 15.30
CA ARG A 107 -13.27 5.17 14.69
C ARG A 107 -14.52 5.49 15.51
N SER A 108 -14.69 6.75 15.85
CA SER A 108 -15.80 7.22 16.68
C SER A 108 -17.15 7.23 15.95
N ALA A 109 -18.23 7.33 16.72
CA ALA A 109 -19.56 7.53 16.16
C ALA A 109 -19.61 8.82 15.30
N GLY A 110 -20.22 8.70 14.11
CA GLY A 110 -20.26 9.80 13.14
C GLY A 110 -19.17 9.77 12.06
N GLN A 111 -18.14 8.94 12.25
CA GLN A 111 -17.16 8.64 11.22
C GLN A 111 -17.66 7.52 10.29
N ASP A 112 -17.19 7.53 9.02
CA ASP A 112 -17.38 6.38 8.13
C ASP A 112 -16.71 5.14 8.75
N GLN A 113 -17.34 3.96 8.63
CA GLN A 113 -16.89 2.72 9.27
C GLN A 113 -16.70 2.86 10.81
N HIS A 114 -17.59 3.58 11.50
CA HIS A 114 -17.52 3.72 12.95
C HIS A 114 -17.46 2.37 13.68
N GLY A 115 -16.70 2.33 14.77
CA GLY A 115 -16.51 1.12 15.58
C GLY A 115 -15.42 0.18 15.08
N THR A 116 -14.89 0.38 13.87
CA THR A 116 -13.76 -0.41 13.35
C THR A 116 -12.41 0.15 13.83
N TRP A 117 -11.40 -0.71 13.82
CA TRP A 117 -10.03 -0.41 14.24
C TRP A 117 -9.13 -0.14 13.06
N GLU A 118 -8.21 0.78 13.22
CA GLU A 118 -7.27 1.18 12.20
C GLU A 118 -5.93 1.64 12.78
N PHE A 119 -4.92 1.68 11.91
CA PHE A 119 -3.72 2.46 12.15
C PHE A 119 -4.03 3.93 11.91
N PRO A 120 -3.79 4.84 12.89
CA PRO A 120 -4.06 6.26 12.71
C PRO A 120 -3.34 6.84 11.50
N GLY A 121 -4.01 7.72 10.77
CA GLY A 121 -3.46 8.33 9.58
C GLY A 121 -4.51 8.84 8.63
N GLY A 122 -4.08 9.34 7.47
CA GLY A 122 -5.01 9.92 6.52
C GLY A 122 -4.40 10.21 5.16
N LYS A 123 -5.09 11.02 4.37
CA LYS A 123 -4.70 11.32 3.00
C LYS A 123 -3.47 12.22 2.95
N ILE A 124 -2.60 11.95 1.98
CA ILE A 124 -1.51 12.86 1.65
C ILE A 124 -2.09 14.03 0.86
N GLU A 125 -1.80 15.24 1.29
CA GLU A 125 -2.21 16.45 0.59
C GLU A 125 -1.29 16.78 -0.60
N THR A 126 -1.73 17.68 -1.48
CA THR A 126 -0.92 18.11 -2.64
C THR A 126 0.38 18.73 -2.15
N ASP A 127 1.50 18.31 -2.76
CA ASP A 127 2.85 18.75 -2.43
C ASP A 127 3.35 18.38 -1.02
N GLU A 128 2.65 17.48 -0.33
CA GLU A 128 3.01 16.98 0.98
C GLU A 128 3.87 15.70 0.89
N SER A 129 4.89 15.59 1.73
CA SER A 129 5.63 14.33 1.88
C SER A 129 4.90 13.36 2.81
N TRP A 130 5.12 12.05 2.65
CA TRP A 130 4.58 11.01 3.55
C TRP A 130 4.85 11.29 5.02
N CYS A 131 6.09 11.75 5.32
CA CYS A 131 6.47 12.07 6.70
C CYS A 131 5.67 13.25 7.25
N ASN A 132 5.47 14.30 6.46
CA ASN A 132 4.71 15.47 6.89
C ASN A 132 3.22 15.15 7.05
N ALA A 133 2.66 14.39 6.09
CA ALA A 133 1.28 13.91 6.18
C ALA A 133 1.05 13.12 7.47
N LEU A 134 1.94 12.17 7.78
CA LEU A 134 1.81 11.38 8.99
C LEU A 134 1.92 12.22 10.26
N ILE A 135 2.86 13.17 10.31
CA ILE A 135 3.01 14.07 11.46
C ILE A 135 1.75 14.93 11.64
N ARG A 136 1.22 15.49 10.54
CA ARG A 136 -0.01 16.30 10.56
C ARG A 136 -1.22 15.48 11.04
N GLU A 137 -1.45 14.28 10.48
CA GLU A 137 -2.59 13.42 10.84
C GLU A 137 -2.53 13.03 12.32
N PHE A 138 -1.36 12.67 12.85
CA PHE A 138 -1.23 12.35 14.27
C PHE A 138 -1.47 13.55 15.19
N GLU A 139 -1.06 14.75 14.79
CA GLU A 139 -1.37 15.96 15.54
C GLU A 139 -2.88 16.28 15.51
N GLU A 140 -3.53 16.16 14.32
CA GLU A 140 -4.95 16.47 14.12
C GLU A 140 -5.87 15.45 14.78
N GLU A 141 -5.59 14.16 14.66
CA GLU A 141 -6.45 13.08 15.14
C GLU A 141 -6.25 12.73 16.61
N LEU A 142 -5.01 12.82 17.11
CA LEU A 142 -4.59 12.29 18.41
C LEU A 142 -3.86 13.30 19.28
N SER A 143 -3.56 14.51 18.79
CA SER A 143 -2.68 15.50 19.45
C SER A 143 -1.32 14.90 19.85
N LEU A 144 -0.81 13.96 19.07
CA LEU A 144 0.47 13.31 19.26
C LEU A 144 1.50 13.83 18.26
N ARG A 145 2.73 14.02 18.74
CA ARG A 145 3.89 14.29 17.88
C ARG A 145 4.69 13.03 17.65
N VAL A 146 4.85 12.68 16.38
CA VAL A 146 5.58 11.49 15.96
C VAL A 146 6.79 11.83 15.11
N ARG A 147 7.75 10.92 15.06
CA ARG A 147 8.89 10.94 14.16
C ARG A 147 8.82 9.70 13.26
N PRO A 148 8.39 9.81 12.01
CA PRO A 148 8.46 8.74 11.02
C PRO A 148 9.92 8.38 10.69
N PHE A 149 10.21 7.08 10.50
CA PHE A 149 11.60 6.67 10.20
C PHE A 149 11.74 5.52 9.20
N HIS A 150 10.73 4.67 9.00
CA HIS A 150 10.84 3.53 8.09
C HIS A 150 9.49 3.12 7.48
N PRO A 151 9.39 2.95 6.14
CA PRO A 151 8.21 2.37 5.52
C PRO A 151 8.17 0.86 5.78
N LEU A 152 7.02 0.34 6.23
CA LEU A 152 6.81 -1.08 6.52
C LEU A 152 6.16 -1.81 5.35
N GLY A 153 5.37 -1.13 4.54
CA GLY A 153 4.69 -1.73 3.40
C GLY A 153 3.66 -0.80 2.78
N THR A 154 3.08 -1.25 1.67
CA THR A 154 2.02 -0.55 0.96
C THR A 154 0.90 -1.52 0.60
N TRP A 155 -0.34 -1.16 0.90
CA TRP A 155 -1.55 -1.91 0.59
C TRP A 155 -2.48 -1.10 -0.29
N VAL A 156 -3.18 -1.77 -1.18
CA VAL A 156 -4.21 -1.13 -2.00
C VAL A 156 -5.58 -1.57 -1.53
N HIS A 157 -6.42 -0.60 -1.23
CA HIS A 157 -7.82 -0.82 -0.88
C HIS A 157 -8.73 -0.07 -1.85
N THR A 158 -9.59 -0.81 -2.57
CA THR A 158 -10.54 -0.22 -3.51
C THR A 158 -11.95 -0.27 -2.93
N ARG A 159 -12.59 0.90 -2.81
CA ARG A 159 -13.96 1.03 -2.33
C ARG A 159 -14.68 2.10 -3.15
N ASN A 160 -15.91 1.80 -3.61
CA ASN A 160 -16.75 2.75 -4.35
C ASN A 160 -15.99 3.46 -5.50
N ASP A 161 -15.28 2.68 -6.32
CA ASP A 161 -14.48 3.17 -7.46
C ASP A 161 -13.31 4.11 -7.08
N VAL A 162 -13.00 4.24 -5.80
CA VAL A 162 -11.80 4.94 -5.31
C VAL A 162 -10.80 3.90 -4.83
N SER A 163 -9.58 3.93 -5.36
CA SER A 163 -8.46 3.16 -4.84
C SER A 163 -7.63 4.01 -3.89
N LEU A 164 -7.41 3.49 -2.70
CA LEU A 164 -6.50 4.05 -1.72
C LEU A 164 -5.19 3.27 -1.78
N MET A 165 -4.08 3.95 -1.85
CA MET A 165 -2.74 3.37 -1.68
C MET A 165 -2.27 3.72 -0.27
N ILE A 166 -2.32 2.74 0.63
CA ILE A 166 -2.07 2.93 2.06
C ILE A 166 -0.61 2.57 2.35
N HIS A 167 0.17 3.54 2.78
CA HIS A 167 1.57 3.40 3.15
C HIS A 167 1.69 3.30 4.67
N LEU A 168 1.99 2.10 5.18
CA LEU A 168 2.25 1.89 6.59
C LEU A 168 3.68 2.30 6.93
N ILE A 169 3.84 3.21 7.88
CA ILE A 169 5.11 3.82 8.23
C ILE A 169 5.38 3.62 9.72
N ALA A 170 6.54 3.04 10.04
CA ALA A 170 7.02 2.98 11.42
C ALA A 170 7.35 4.38 11.92
N CYS A 171 6.86 4.70 13.09
CA CYS A 171 7.12 5.98 13.73
C CYS A 171 7.27 5.81 15.25
N GLU A 172 7.86 6.78 15.89
CA GLU A 172 8.00 6.83 17.34
C GLU A 172 7.40 8.12 17.91
N LEU A 173 6.92 8.07 19.13
CA LEU A 173 6.51 9.26 19.86
C LEU A 173 7.73 10.13 20.16
N THR A 174 7.64 11.43 19.86
CA THR A 174 8.70 12.39 20.27
C THR A 174 8.78 12.58 21.80
N SER A 175 7.68 12.24 22.50
CA SER A 175 7.61 12.16 23.95
C SER A 175 7.00 10.82 24.34
N PRO A 176 7.77 9.88 24.90
CA PRO A 176 7.30 8.54 25.27
C PRO A 176 6.13 8.51 26.25
N SER A 177 5.95 9.56 27.04
CA SER A 177 4.86 9.69 28.03
C SER A 177 3.63 10.44 27.46
N ALA A 178 3.62 10.80 26.18
CA ALA A 178 2.49 11.48 25.61
C ALA A 178 1.26 10.54 25.57
N THR A 179 0.13 11.07 25.97
CA THR A 179 -1.17 10.38 25.95
C THR A 179 -2.01 10.94 24.80
N PRO A 180 -2.65 10.12 23.96
CA PRO A 180 -3.48 10.61 22.89
C PRO A 180 -4.70 11.37 23.41
N VAL A 181 -5.02 12.47 22.74
CA VAL A 181 -6.30 13.17 22.85
C VAL A 181 -7.10 12.82 21.60
N LEU A 182 -8.20 12.09 21.77
CA LEU A 182 -8.94 11.51 20.66
C LEU A 182 -9.90 12.55 20.07
N HIS A 183 -9.72 12.91 18.79
CA HIS A 183 -10.58 13.89 18.09
C HIS A 183 -11.57 13.20 17.14
N VAL A 184 -11.14 12.18 16.41
CA VAL A 184 -11.97 11.43 15.46
C VAL A 184 -12.13 9.95 15.87
N HIS A 185 -11.45 9.54 16.90
CA HIS A 185 -11.50 8.22 17.49
C HIS A 185 -12.18 8.25 18.86
N ASP A 186 -12.64 7.11 19.36
CA ASP A 186 -13.24 7.00 20.69
C ASP A 186 -12.45 6.09 21.64
N ARG A 187 -11.46 5.36 21.11
CA ARG A 187 -10.61 4.45 21.87
C ARG A 187 -9.27 4.23 21.17
N CYS A 188 -8.21 4.05 21.98
CA CYS A 188 -6.93 3.50 21.54
C CYS A 188 -6.59 2.26 22.36
N ILE A 189 -5.88 1.33 21.73
CA ILE A 189 -5.31 0.14 22.38
C ILE A 189 -3.87 -0.07 21.90
N TRP A 190 -3.13 -0.82 22.70
CA TRP A 190 -1.85 -1.41 22.33
C TRP A 190 -2.05 -2.90 22.15
N LYS A 191 -1.51 -3.48 21.08
CA LYS A 191 -1.58 -4.92 20.81
C LYS A 191 -0.39 -5.40 19.99
N ARG A 192 -0.09 -6.68 20.03
CA ARG A 192 0.91 -7.32 19.17
C ARG A 192 0.32 -7.66 17.82
N GLY A 193 1.13 -7.58 16.77
CA GLY A 193 0.73 -7.96 15.43
C GLY A 193 0.22 -9.40 15.37
N GLY A 194 -0.89 -9.59 14.67
CA GLY A 194 -1.53 -10.90 14.52
C GLY A 194 -2.26 -11.44 15.78
N GLU A 195 -2.24 -10.73 16.91
CA GLU A 195 -3.02 -11.10 18.09
C GLU A 195 -4.41 -10.46 18.05
N GLY A 196 -5.43 -11.14 18.56
CA GLY A 196 -6.78 -10.60 18.77
C GLY A 196 -7.64 -10.57 17.51
N ASP A 197 -7.97 -11.73 16.99
CA ASP A 197 -8.79 -11.97 15.79
C ASP A 197 -10.23 -11.42 15.85
N GLU A 198 -10.66 -10.90 16.99
CA GLU A 198 -12.02 -10.41 17.20
C GLU A 198 -12.23 -8.92 16.85
N LEU A 199 -11.20 -8.22 16.36
CA LEU A 199 -11.33 -6.83 15.99
C LEU A 199 -12.01 -6.67 14.61
N GLU A 200 -13.00 -5.79 14.54
CA GLU A 200 -13.52 -5.33 13.26
C GLU A 200 -12.57 -4.27 12.68
N TRP A 201 -12.07 -4.51 11.48
CA TRP A 201 -11.03 -3.69 10.87
C TRP A 201 -11.56 -2.70 9.83
N THR A 202 -10.95 -1.53 9.77
CA THR A 202 -11.10 -0.58 8.67
C THR A 202 -10.34 -1.11 7.46
N GLY A 203 -11.01 -1.23 6.31
CA GLY A 203 -10.32 -1.52 5.03
C GLY A 203 -9.36 -2.71 5.06
N ARG A 204 -8.05 -2.45 4.98
CA ARG A 204 -6.97 -3.46 4.94
C ARG A 204 -6.11 -3.48 6.22
N ASP A 205 -6.51 -2.77 7.27
CA ASP A 205 -5.73 -2.64 8.50
C ASP A 205 -5.48 -3.98 9.21
N GLY A 206 -6.42 -4.92 9.12
CA GLY A 206 -6.21 -6.29 9.62
C GLY A 206 -5.10 -7.06 8.89
N GLU A 207 -4.89 -6.81 7.60
CA GLU A 207 -3.78 -7.41 6.86
C GLU A 207 -2.45 -6.75 7.22
N MET A 208 -2.47 -5.43 7.47
CA MET A 208 -1.30 -4.70 7.96
C MET A 208 -0.90 -5.18 9.36
N ASP A 209 -1.88 -5.38 10.25
CA ASP A 209 -1.66 -5.95 11.59
C ASP A 209 -1.06 -7.37 11.51
N ALA A 210 -1.60 -8.23 10.66
CA ALA A 210 -1.08 -9.58 10.45
C ALA A 210 0.36 -9.58 9.89
N HIS A 211 0.71 -8.58 9.05
CA HIS A 211 2.07 -8.43 8.54
C HIS A 211 3.09 -8.07 9.63
N LEU A 212 2.65 -7.45 10.72
CA LEU A 212 3.48 -7.11 11.87
C LEU A 212 3.62 -8.24 12.89
N ALA A 213 2.99 -9.41 12.63
CA ALA A 213 3.14 -10.57 13.50
C ALA A 213 4.62 -11.01 13.57
N PRO A 214 5.12 -11.40 14.75
CA PRO A 214 6.46 -11.96 14.87
C PRO A 214 6.63 -13.15 13.93
N SER A 215 7.75 -13.21 13.21
CA SER A 215 8.13 -14.41 12.46
C SER A 215 8.53 -15.51 13.45
N ASP A 216 7.95 -16.69 13.30
CA ASP A 216 8.34 -17.90 14.06
C ASP A 216 9.79 -18.30 13.83
#